data_226928678bc6ba22c33b4f208d9fbdff
#
_entry.id   226928678bc6ba22c33b4f208d9fbdff
#
_cell.length_a   1.000
_cell.length_b   1.000
_cell.length_c   1.000
_cell.angle_alpha   90.00
_cell.angle_beta   90.00
_cell.angle_gamma   90.00
#
_symmetry.space_group_name_H-M   'P 1'
#
loop_
_entity.id
_entity.type
_entity.pdbx_description
1 polymer ?
#
loop_
_entity_poly.entity_id
_entity_poly.type
_entity_poly.pdbx_seq_one_letter_code
_entity_poly.pdbx_strand_id
1 'polypeptide(L)'
;VLVAPLVHTDFFKYNANKNGTPGYVVVSATNPQDVQLVQKLNDQDMANVAGYYASQPRWGVGYANPAYAATAQKLYYGGNSTRGVIPCAGCHGGKANGNDLAAFPRIGGQHSAYIATQLKLFRAAGREDDVTDPSQTRMNDASKKGDKGMMQIVASKLSDNDIKLLSDYISALH
;
A
#
# COMPACT_ATOMS: atom_id res chain seq x y z
N VAL A 1 12.12 17.28 -5.69
CA VAL A 1 11.17 17.59 -6.78
C VAL A 1 10.98 16.44 -7.78
N LEU A 2 11.36 15.23 -7.49
CA LEU A 2 11.20 14.08 -8.42
C LEU A 2 10.64 12.85 -7.69
N VAL A 3 9.68 13.05 -6.82
CA VAL A 3 9.07 11.93 -6.04
C VAL A 3 7.78 11.42 -6.68
N ALA A 4 7.15 12.19 -7.56
CA ALA A 4 5.88 11.83 -8.16
C ALA A 4 5.92 10.63 -9.12
N PRO A 5 6.95 10.39 -9.93
CA PRO A 5 6.99 9.24 -10.81
C PRO A 5 7.36 7.92 -10.13
N LEU A 6 8.03 7.97 -8.98
CA LEU A 6 8.48 6.76 -8.26
C LEU A 6 7.36 6.11 -7.42
N VAL A 7 6.22 6.74 -7.34
CA VAL A 7 5.10 6.29 -6.49
C VAL A 7 4.16 5.32 -7.22
N HIS A 8 4.37 5.05 -8.50
CA HIS A 8 3.53 4.09 -9.23
C HIS A 8 4.24 2.77 -9.32
N THR A 9 3.92 1.89 -8.17
CA THR A 9 4.61 0.75 -8.52
C THR A 9 4.62 -0.39 -7.56
N ASP A 10 4.97 -1.50 -8.00
CA ASP A 10 5.01 -2.72 -7.25
C ASP A 10 6.01 -2.62 -6.10
N PHE A 11 5.61 -3.08 -4.92
CA PHE A 11 6.50 -3.16 -3.78
C PHE A 11 7.57 -4.19 -4.03
N PHE A 12 8.82 -3.78 -4.06
CA PHE A 12 9.89 -4.68 -3.73
C PHE A 12 9.96 -4.80 -2.22
N LYS A 13 9.58 -5.96 -1.73
CA LYS A 13 9.85 -6.33 -0.35
C LYS A 13 11.35 -6.56 -0.25
N TYR A 14 12.09 -5.52 0.09
CA TYR A 14 13.43 -5.72 0.57
C TYR A 14 13.33 -6.42 1.92
N ASN A 15 13.70 -7.68 1.97
CA ASN A 15 13.75 -8.41 3.21
C ASN A 15 15.01 -7.96 3.96
N ALA A 16 14.86 -6.95 4.78
CA ALA A 16 15.90 -6.42 5.64
C ALA A 16 16.49 -7.45 6.62
N ASN A 17 15.90 -8.63 6.73
CA ASN A 17 16.36 -9.70 7.62
C ASN A 17 17.79 -10.18 7.34
N LYS A 18 18.38 -9.84 6.20
CA LYS A 18 19.80 -10.15 5.98
C LYS A 18 20.76 -9.19 6.70
N ASN A 19 20.32 -7.96 7.01
CA ASN A 19 21.19 -6.93 7.58
C ASN A 19 20.55 -6.15 8.75
N GLY A 20 19.42 -6.58 9.29
CA GLY A 20 18.83 -6.01 10.51
C GLY A 20 18.17 -4.65 10.38
N THR A 21 17.99 -4.11 9.18
CA THR A 21 17.37 -2.80 8.98
C THR A 21 16.00 -2.93 8.33
N PRO A 22 14.89 -2.51 8.96
CA PRO A 22 13.58 -2.54 8.32
C PRO A 22 13.52 -1.47 7.23
N GLY A 23 13.30 -1.88 6.01
CA GLY A 23 13.11 -0.97 4.88
C GLY A 23 12.23 -1.57 3.81
N TYR A 24 11.29 -0.77 3.31
CA TYR A 24 10.50 -1.10 2.12
C TYR A 24 10.74 -0.05 1.06
N VAL A 25 11.16 -0.49 -0.11
CA VAL A 25 11.17 0.35 -1.31
C VAL A 25 10.00 -0.07 -2.17
N VAL A 26 9.15 0.88 -2.48
CA VAL A 26 8.12 0.70 -3.48
C VAL A 26 8.70 1.15 -4.80
N VAL A 27 8.89 0.22 -5.69
CA VAL A 27 9.29 0.51 -7.05
C VAL A 27 8.30 -0.15 -7.98
N SER A 28 7.65 0.58 -8.83
CA SER A 28 6.82 0.08 -9.89
C SER A 28 7.42 0.39 -11.24
N ALA A 29 7.17 -0.45 -12.08
CA ALA A 29 7.63 -0.33 -13.41
C ALA A 29 6.49 -0.65 -14.37
N THR A 30 5.52 0.24 -14.42
CA THR A 30 4.53 0.26 -15.51
C THR A 30 5.05 0.98 -16.74
N ASN A 31 6.08 1.80 -16.56
CA ASN A 31 6.76 2.51 -17.62
C ASN A 31 8.05 1.76 -17.99
N PRO A 32 8.29 1.41 -19.28
CA PRO A 32 9.51 0.72 -19.69
C PRO A 32 10.82 1.40 -19.30
N GLN A 33 10.83 2.74 -19.18
CA GLN A 33 12.01 3.49 -18.72
C GLN A 33 12.27 3.27 -17.23
N ASP A 34 11.23 3.19 -16.41
CA ASP A 34 11.36 2.93 -14.97
C ASP A 34 11.82 1.49 -14.73
N VAL A 35 11.34 0.52 -15.52
CA VAL A 35 11.83 -0.87 -15.49
C VAL A 35 13.34 -0.92 -15.72
N GLN A 36 13.82 -0.23 -16.77
CA GLN A 36 15.24 -0.22 -17.09
C GLN A 36 16.09 0.44 -16.00
N LEU A 37 15.55 1.47 -15.35
CA LEU A 37 16.23 2.13 -14.24
C LEU A 37 16.36 1.19 -13.04
N VAL A 38 15.25 0.55 -12.66
CA VAL A 38 15.20 -0.34 -11.50
C VAL A 38 16.06 -1.58 -11.67
N GLN A 39 16.10 -2.13 -12.88
CA GLN A 39 16.96 -3.29 -13.19
C GLN A 39 18.46 -3.02 -13.02
N LYS A 40 18.87 -1.74 -13.01
CA LYS A 40 20.26 -1.33 -12.79
C LYS A 40 20.61 -1.15 -11.32
N LEU A 41 19.62 -1.11 -10.42
CA LEU A 41 19.85 -0.94 -8.99
C LEU A 41 20.30 -2.27 -8.38
N ASN A 42 21.40 -2.24 -7.65
CA ASN A 42 21.79 -3.36 -6.79
C ASN A 42 21.13 -3.24 -5.41
N ASP A 43 21.29 -4.26 -4.57
CA ASP A 43 20.69 -4.31 -3.23
C ASP A 43 21.11 -3.12 -2.36
N GLN A 44 22.37 -2.66 -2.50
CA GLN A 44 22.86 -1.51 -1.74
C GLN A 44 22.23 -0.20 -2.22
N ASP A 45 22.05 -0.04 -3.53
CA ASP A 45 21.38 1.14 -4.10
C ASP A 45 19.92 1.20 -3.63
N MET A 46 19.23 0.07 -3.63
CA MET A 46 17.86 -0.02 -3.10
C MET A 46 17.78 0.33 -1.62
N ALA A 47 18.71 -0.16 -0.81
CA ALA A 47 18.79 0.17 0.61
C ALA A 47 19.09 1.66 0.84
N ASN A 48 19.98 2.26 0.05
CA ASN A 48 20.34 3.68 0.12
C ASN A 48 19.14 4.57 -0.23
N VAL A 49 18.43 4.25 -1.31
CA VAL A 49 17.23 4.97 -1.73
C VAL A 49 16.13 4.86 -0.67
N ALA A 50 15.91 3.67 -0.12
CA ALA A 50 14.95 3.46 0.95
C ALA A 50 15.32 4.27 2.21
N GLY A 51 16.57 4.23 2.62
CA GLY A 51 17.07 4.99 3.77
C GLY A 51 16.93 6.50 3.57
N TYR A 52 17.24 7.00 2.38
CA TYR A 52 17.05 8.41 2.04
C TYR A 52 15.59 8.84 2.20
N TYR A 53 14.65 8.13 1.58
CA TYR A 53 13.24 8.49 1.69
C TYR A 53 12.67 8.29 3.09
N ALA A 54 13.13 7.29 3.83
CA ALA A 54 12.72 7.09 5.22
C ALA A 54 13.19 8.22 6.15
N SER A 55 14.30 8.88 5.82
CA SER A 55 14.82 10.03 6.58
C SER A 55 14.15 11.36 6.26
N GLN A 56 13.35 11.43 5.17
CA GLN A 56 12.71 12.68 4.79
C GLN A 56 11.57 13.07 5.76
N PRO A 57 11.32 14.39 5.93
CA PRO A 57 10.19 14.84 6.72
C PRO A 57 8.88 14.25 6.21
N ARG A 58 8.01 13.92 7.14
CA ARG A 58 6.67 13.40 6.80
C ARG A 58 5.81 14.52 6.26
N TRP A 59 5.21 14.28 5.11
CA TRP A 59 4.28 15.22 4.50
C TRP A 59 2.87 14.76 4.84
N GLY A 60 2.07 15.66 5.40
CA GLY A 60 0.62 15.47 5.45
C GLY A 60 0.07 15.84 4.07
N VAL A 61 -0.37 14.85 3.31
CA VAL A 61 -0.80 15.06 1.91
C VAL A 61 -2.31 15.13 1.73
N GLY A 62 -3.10 14.91 2.79
CA GLY A 62 -4.54 14.87 2.66
C GLY A 62 -5.30 15.35 3.89
N TYR A 63 -6.54 15.73 3.65
CA TYR A 63 -7.52 16.02 4.68
C TYR A 63 -8.73 15.12 4.44
N ALA A 64 -9.17 14.41 5.47
CA ALA A 64 -10.38 13.61 5.36
C ALA A 64 -11.58 14.56 5.11
N ASN A 65 -12.42 14.20 4.15
CA ASN A 65 -13.62 14.97 3.88
C ASN A 65 -14.58 14.88 5.09
N PRO A 66 -14.95 16.02 5.72
CA PRO A 66 -15.78 16.02 6.93
C PRO A 66 -17.13 15.32 6.75
N ALA A 67 -17.70 15.35 5.53
CA ALA A 67 -19.01 14.77 5.26
C ALA A 67 -19.07 13.24 5.50
N TYR A 68 -17.95 12.55 5.41
CA TYR A 68 -17.90 11.09 5.59
C TYR A 68 -16.73 10.60 6.44
N ALA A 69 -15.96 11.52 7.04
CA ALA A 69 -14.82 11.17 7.87
C ALA A 69 -15.17 10.20 9.00
N ALA A 70 -16.31 10.42 9.68
CA ALA A 70 -16.77 9.54 10.76
C ALA A 70 -17.11 8.12 10.26
N THR A 71 -17.70 8.01 9.07
CA THR A 71 -18.00 6.70 8.46
C THR A 71 -16.73 5.99 8.05
N ALA A 72 -15.80 6.71 7.45
CA ALA A 72 -14.50 6.17 7.06
C ALA A 72 -13.67 5.73 8.29
N GLN A 73 -13.71 6.52 9.37
CA GLN A 73 -13.10 6.18 10.64
C GLN A 73 -13.64 4.87 11.22
N LYS A 74 -14.96 4.74 11.27
CA LYS A 74 -15.59 3.48 11.73
C LYS A 74 -15.15 2.29 10.90
N LEU A 75 -15.08 2.44 9.58
CA LEU A 75 -14.62 1.39 8.69
C LEU A 75 -13.14 1.05 8.91
N TYR A 76 -12.29 2.05 9.10
CA TYR A 76 -10.86 1.87 9.35
C TYR A 76 -10.58 1.11 10.65
N TYR A 77 -11.25 1.49 11.75
CA TYR A 77 -11.03 0.91 13.08
C TYR A 77 -11.87 -0.32 13.37
N GLY A 78 -13.07 -0.41 12.84
CA GLY A 78 -14.05 -1.46 13.15
C GLY A 78 -14.30 -2.43 12.01
N GLY A 79 -13.93 -2.07 10.78
CA GLY A 79 -14.29 -2.86 9.61
C GLY A 79 -15.80 -2.90 9.36
N ASN A 80 -16.25 -3.98 8.73
CA ASN A 80 -17.65 -4.29 8.54
C ASN A 80 -17.86 -5.81 8.61
N SER A 81 -18.26 -6.32 9.76
CA SER A 81 -18.42 -7.76 10.02
C SER A 81 -19.44 -8.41 9.10
N THR A 82 -20.53 -7.72 8.79
CA THR A 82 -21.59 -8.24 7.90
C THR A 82 -21.07 -8.54 6.50
N ARG A 83 -20.10 -7.76 6.01
CA ARG A 83 -19.47 -7.94 4.69
C ARG A 83 -18.11 -8.64 4.75
N GLY A 84 -17.66 -9.01 5.95
CA GLY A 84 -16.35 -9.64 6.16
C GLY A 84 -15.17 -8.69 5.93
N VAL A 85 -15.38 -7.37 6.05
CA VAL A 85 -14.29 -6.38 5.97
C VAL A 85 -13.63 -6.28 7.32
N ILE A 86 -12.37 -6.68 7.41
CA ILE A 86 -11.58 -6.59 8.64
C ILE A 86 -11.04 -5.17 8.85
N PRO A 87 -10.80 -4.75 10.12
CA PRO A 87 -10.26 -3.43 10.43
C PRO A 87 -8.84 -3.22 9.88
N CYS A 88 -8.61 -2.13 9.16
CA CYS A 88 -7.28 -1.78 8.66
C CYS A 88 -6.31 -1.46 9.81
N ALA A 89 -6.83 -0.85 10.88
CA ALA A 89 -6.07 -0.47 12.06
C ALA A 89 -5.41 -1.66 12.78
N GLY A 90 -5.98 -2.88 12.65
CA GLY A 90 -5.45 -4.09 13.28
C GLY A 90 -4.03 -4.45 12.80
N CYS A 91 -3.72 -4.17 11.53
CA CYS A 91 -2.41 -4.42 10.94
C CYS A 91 -1.61 -3.13 10.80
N HIS A 92 -2.23 -2.07 10.28
CA HIS A 92 -1.53 -0.82 9.95
C HIS A 92 -1.43 0.15 11.13
N GLY A 93 -2.04 -0.16 12.28
CA GLY A 93 -2.04 0.68 13.47
C GLY A 93 -3.05 1.84 13.42
N GLY A 94 -3.37 2.42 14.58
CA GLY A 94 -4.39 3.47 14.70
C GLY A 94 -4.08 4.73 13.90
N LYS A 95 -2.81 5.10 13.80
CA LYS A 95 -2.32 6.22 12.97
C LYS A 95 -1.79 5.77 11.61
N ALA A 96 -2.08 4.56 11.20
CA ALA A 96 -1.58 3.96 9.96
C ALA A 96 -0.04 4.02 9.80
N ASN A 97 0.68 3.99 10.92
CA ASN A 97 2.15 4.01 10.94
C ASN A 97 2.79 2.67 10.55
N GLY A 98 1.98 1.62 10.45
CA GLY A 98 2.45 0.27 10.18
C GLY A 98 3.06 -0.42 11.40
N ASN A 99 3.67 -1.55 11.15
CA ASN A 99 4.45 -2.33 12.12
C ASN A 99 5.61 -2.99 11.37
N ASP A 100 6.81 -2.47 11.56
CA ASP A 100 8.01 -2.90 10.83
C ASP A 100 8.38 -4.35 11.17
N LEU A 101 8.22 -4.77 12.42
CA LEU A 101 8.52 -6.14 12.84
C LEU A 101 7.61 -7.18 12.20
N ALA A 102 6.35 -6.82 11.99
CA ALA A 102 5.36 -7.67 11.33
C ALA A 102 5.30 -7.44 9.81
N ALA A 103 6.15 -6.58 9.28
CA ALA A 103 6.18 -6.21 7.87
C ALA A 103 4.86 -5.60 7.35
N PHE A 104 4.09 -4.94 8.22
CA PHE A 104 2.94 -4.16 7.81
C PHE A 104 3.37 -2.73 7.48
N PRO A 105 3.21 -2.28 6.23
CA PRO A 105 3.72 -0.98 5.81
C PRO A 105 2.94 0.16 6.45
N ARG A 106 3.64 1.29 6.64
CA ARG A 106 2.98 2.55 6.89
C ARG A 106 2.19 2.98 5.65
N ILE A 107 0.95 3.39 5.86
CA ILE A 107 0.06 3.89 4.82
C ILE A 107 -0.52 5.28 5.14
N GLY A 108 -0.36 5.75 6.38
CA GLY A 108 -0.81 7.08 6.81
C GLY A 108 -0.06 8.20 6.09
N GLY A 109 -0.80 9.24 5.69
CA GLY A 109 -0.27 10.38 4.96
C GLY A 109 0.10 10.10 3.50
N GLN A 110 -0.25 8.94 2.96
CA GLN A 110 -0.06 8.62 1.55
C GLN A 110 -1.13 9.29 0.68
N HIS A 111 -0.84 9.59 -0.57
CA HIS A 111 -1.80 10.17 -1.51
C HIS A 111 -3.06 9.30 -1.65
N SER A 112 -4.25 9.88 -1.48
CA SER A 112 -5.53 9.15 -1.54
C SER A 112 -5.72 8.43 -2.88
N ALA A 113 -5.35 9.07 -3.99
CA ALA A 113 -5.43 8.46 -5.31
C ALA A 113 -4.54 7.20 -5.43
N TYR A 114 -3.35 7.23 -4.82
CA TYR A 114 -2.46 6.08 -4.79
C TYR A 114 -3.04 4.95 -3.93
N ILE A 115 -3.52 5.26 -2.73
CA ILE A 115 -4.16 4.27 -1.85
C ILE A 115 -5.34 3.62 -2.58
N ALA A 116 -6.20 4.43 -3.21
CA ALA A 116 -7.36 3.93 -3.97
C ALA A 116 -6.94 2.98 -5.10
N THR A 117 -5.93 3.36 -5.86
CA THR A 117 -5.38 2.52 -6.93
C THR A 117 -4.87 1.19 -6.38
N GLN A 118 -4.05 1.22 -5.32
CA GLN A 118 -3.49 -0.01 -4.75
C GLN A 118 -4.57 -0.94 -4.18
N LEU A 119 -5.59 -0.39 -3.49
CA LEU A 119 -6.71 -1.19 -2.99
C LEU A 119 -7.51 -1.84 -4.14
N LYS A 120 -7.70 -1.14 -5.26
CA LYS A 120 -8.35 -1.71 -6.45
C LYS A 120 -7.53 -2.85 -7.06
N LEU A 121 -6.20 -2.67 -7.18
CA LEU A 121 -5.30 -3.70 -7.71
C LEU A 121 -5.27 -4.95 -6.82
N PHE A 122 -5.19 -4.78 -5.50
CA PHE A 122 -5.30 -5.89 -4.54
C PHE A 122 -6.67 -6.56 -4.62
N ARG A 123 -7.75 -5.77 -4.78
CA ARG A 123 -9.10 -6.29 -4.89
C ARG A 123 -9.28 -7.14 -6.15
N ALA A 124 -8.80 -6.67 -7.29
CA ALA A 124 -8.85 -7.42 -8.54
C ALA A 124 -8.13 -8.77 -8.42
N ALA A 125 -6.92 -8.76 -7.88
CA ALA A 125 -6.18 -9.99 -7.61
C ALA A 125 -6.89 -10.92 -6.58
N GLY A 126 -7.50 -10.33 -5.54
CA GLY A 126 -8.19 -11.09 -4.51
C GLY A 126 -9.52 -11.70 -4.95
N ARG A 127 -10.18 -11.08 -5.93
CA ARG A 127 -11.42 -11.60 -6.55
C ARG A 127 -11.17 -12.55 -7.70
N GLU A 128 -9.92 -12.62 -8.18
CA GLU A 128 -9.58 -13.35 -9.40
C GLU A 128 -10.37 -12.81 -10.60
N ASP A 129 -10.55 -11.49 -10.63
CA ASP A 129 -11.17 -10.82 -11.76
C ASP A 129 -10.41 -11.19 -13.04
N ASP A 130 -11.14 -11.37 -14.13
CA ASP A 130 -10.53 -11.69 -15.42
C ASP A 130 -9.78 -10.48 -15.96
N VAL A 131 -8.55 -10.33 -15.50
CA VAL A 131 -7.66 -9.22 -15.83
C VAL A 131 -6.58 -9.76 -16.76
N THR A 132 -6.66 -9.37 -18.02
CA THR A 132 -5.71 -9.78 -19.06
C THR A 132 -4.35 -9.09 -18.93
N ASP A 133 -4.33 -7.91 -18.31
CA ASP A 133 -3.12 -7.12 -18.08
C ASP A 133 -2.63 -7.30 -16.63
N PRO A 134 -1.47 -7.94 -16.40
CA PRO A 134 -0.90 -8.11 -15.06
C PRO A 134 -0.70 -6.80 -14.30
N SER A 135 -0.55 -5.66 -15.00
CA SER A 135 -0.42 -4.35 -14.36
C SER A 135 -1.68 -3.89 -13.62
N GLN A 136 -2.83 -4.52 -13.91
CA GLN A 136 -4.10 -4.24 -13.27
C GLN A 136 -4.37 -5.10 -12.02
N THR A 137 -3.39 -5.88 -11.60
CA THR A 137 -3.44 -6.67 -10.37
C THR A 137 -2.21 -6.44 -9.52
N ARG A 138 -2.33 -6.72 -8.21
CA ARG A 138 -1.22 -6.66 -7.29
C ARG A 138 -1.13 -7.96 -6.48
N MET A 139 -0.06 -8.72 -6.71
CA MET A 139 0.15 -10.07 -6.18
C MET A 139 1.36 -10.16 -5.24
N ASN A 140 2.09 -9.06 -5.03
CA ASN A 140 3.40 -9.06 -4.37
C ASN A 140 3.37 -9.28 -2.85
N ASP A 141 2.20 -9.36 -2.24
CA ASP A 141 2.03 -9.70 -0.83
C ASP A 141 1.66 -11.18 -0.60
N ALA A 142 1.60 -11.97 -1.66
CA ALA A 142 1.37 -13.41 -1.55
C ALA A 142 2.58 -14.10 -0.91
N SER A 143 2.34 -14.91 0.12
CA SER A 143 3.40 -15.59 0.86
C SER A 143 3.97 -16.78 0.10
N LYS A 144 3.19 -17.41 -0.78
CA LYS A 144 3.55 -18.57 -1.61
C LYS A 144 2.91 -18.46 -2.98
N LYS A 145 3.52 -19.12 -3.98
CA LYS A 145 2.93 -19.20 -5.31
C LYS A 145 1.59 -19.93 -5.25
N GLY A 146 0.53 -19.26 -5.68
CA GLY A 146 -0.84 -19.77 -5.67
C GLY A 146 -1.67 -19.40 -4.42
N ASP A 147 -1.04 -18.90 -3.35
CA ASP A 147 -1.77 -18.40 -2.19
C ASP A 147 -2.14 -16.92 -2.38
N LYS A 148 -3.32 -16.55 -1.90
CA LYS A 148 -3.71 -15.13 -1.84
C LYS A 148 -2.99 -14.47 -0.66
N GLY A 149 -2.36 -13.32 -0.91
CA GLY A 149 -1.78 -12.50 0.12
C GLY A 149 -2.84 -11.83 1.01
N MET A 150 -2.43 -11.39 2.21
CA MET A 150 -3.35 -10.77 3.17
C MET A 150 -4.13 -9.60 2.58
N MET A 151 -3.43 -8.66 1.91
CA MET A 151 -4.10 -7.49 1.33
C MET A 151 -5.06 -7.85 0.19
N GLN A 152 -4.79 -8.91 -0.56
CA GLN A 152 -5.71 -9.41 -1.58
C GLN A 152 -7.01 -9.92 -0.94
N ILE A 153 -6.90 -10.69 0.15
CA ILE A 153 -8.06 -11.20 0.90
C ILE A 153 -8.87 -10.04 1.49
N VAL A 154 -8.21 -9.10 2.15
CA VAL A 154 -8.86 -7.92 2.74
C VAL A 154 -9.55 -7.07 1.68
N ALA A 155 -8.84 -6.71 0.63
CA ALA A 155 -9.35 -5.82 -0.41
C ALA A 155 -10.47 -6.46 -1.24
N SER A 156 -10.50 -7.79 -1.38
CA SER A 156 -11.57 -8.50 -2.10
C SER A 156 -12.98 -8.19 -1.56
N LYS A 157 -13.08 -7.81 -0.29
CA LYS A 157 -14.34 -7.49 0.40
C LYS A 157 -14.76 -6.02 0.28
N LEU A 158 -13.88 -5.16 -0.23
CA LEU A 158 -14.14 -3.72 -0.31
C LEU A 158 -15.02 -3.38 -1.53
N SER A 159 -16.02 -2.53 -1.31
CA SER A 159 -16.75 -1.86 -2.39
C SER A 159 -15.95 -0.64 -2.90
N ASP A 160 -16.38 -0.08 -4.04
CA ASP A 160 -15.78 1.18 -4.54
C ASP A 160 -15.95 2.33 -3.56
N ASN A 161 -17.11 2.36 -2.88
CA ASN A 161 -17.35 3.37 -1.84
C ASN A 161 -16.42 3.17 -0.63
N ASP A 162 -16.17 1.94 -0.19
CA ASP A 162 -15.22 1.69 0.89
C ASP A 162 -13.81 2.15 0.52
N ILE A 163 -13.38 1.84 -0.71
CA ILE A 163 -12.06 2.27 -1.20
C ILE A 163 -11.96 3.79 -1.21
N LYS A 164 -13.00 4.50 -1.69
CA LYS A 164 -13.04 5.96 -1.66
C LYS A 164 -12.94 6.51 -0.24
N LEU A 165 -13.76 6.01 0.67
CA LEU A 165 -13.79 6.44 2.07
C LEU A 165 -12.45 6.19 2.77
N LEU A 166 -11.92 4.98 2.63
CA LEU A 166 -10.67 4.58 3.28
C LEU A 166 -9.48 5.34 2.71
N SER A 167 -9.38 5.53 1.40
CA SER A 167 -8.26 6.23 0.80
C SER A 167 -8.17 7.69 1.25
N ASP A 168 -9.29 8.38 1.33
CA ASP A 168 -9.35 9.75 1.84
C ASP A 168 -8.98 9.81 3.33
N TYR A 169 -9.55 8.91 4.13
CA TYR A 169 -9.32 8.89 5.57
C TYR A 169 -7.87 8.57 5.91
N ILE A 170 -7.30 7.53 5.29
CA ILE A 170 -5.92 7.11 5.50
C ILE A 170 -4.93 8.20 5.07
N SER A 171 -5.21 8.89 3.97
CA SER A 171 -4.40 10.03 3.52
C SER A 171 -4.30 11.15 4.57
N ALA A 172 -5.30 11.31 5.40
CA ALA A 172 -5.36 12.32 6.45
C ALA A 172 -4.73 11.85 7.79
N LEU A 173 -4.38 10.57 7.92
CA LEU A 173 -3.73 10.05 9.14
C LEU A 173 -2.23 10.37 9.14
N HIS A 174 -1.75 11.11 10.14
CA HIS A 174 -0.33 11.48 10.32
C HIS A 174 0.04 11.73 11.80
#